data_220adf2724b69e321ee46776959175ac
#
_entry.id   220adf2724b69e321ee46776959175ac
#
_cell.length_a   1.000
_cell.length_b   1.000
_cell.length_c   1.000
_cell.angle_alpha   90.00
_cell.angle_beta   90.00
_cell.angle_gamma   90.00
#
_symmetry.space_group_name_H-M   'P 1'
#
loop_
_entity.id
_entity.type
_entity.pdbx_description
1 polymer ?
#
loop_
_entity_poly.entity_id
_entity_poly.type
_entity_poly.pdbx_seq_one_letter_code
_entity_poly.pdbx_strand_id
1 'polypeptide(L)'
;MDIQNDYFADGRFPLENSEPALAATREAIAQAREAGDVVIGIQHISPSNGPFLAKGTAGADLHPAIADALEGCLVIEKHQADSFLHTTLAQELAARNVSAIRLVGMMTQHCVTHTALSPEAAGLDVTIVGAGCAAPTAVISDIALSGLAGRCRVV
;
A
#
# COMPACT_ATOMS: atom_id res chain seq x y z
N MET A 1 -1.72 1.10 0.07
CA MET A 1 -1.76 -0.12 -0.76
C MET A 1 -2.05 -1.34 0.08
N ASP A 2 -2.79 -2.29 -0.45
CA ASP A 2 -2.98 -3.66 0.05
C ASP A 2 -3.44 -3.74 1.53
N ILE A 3 -4.29 -2.80 1.98
CA ILE A 3 -4.89 -2.89 3.31
C ILE A 3 -6.17 -3.73 3.17
N GLN A 4 -5.99 -5.04 3.28
CA GLN A 4 -6.96 -6.08 2.95
C GLN A 4 -7.23 -6.99 4.16
N ASN A 5 -8.41 -7.61 4.17
CA ASN A 5 -8.93 -8.30 5.36
C ASN A 5 -8.02 -9.42 5.88
N ASP A 6 -7.30 -10.12 5.01
CA ASP A 6 -6.37 -11.19 5.43
C ASP A 6 -5.23 -10.71 6.35
N TYR A 7 -4.94 -9.42 6.37
CA TYR A 7 -3.89 -8.82 7.21
C TYR A 7 -4.35 -8.40 8.61
N PHE A 8 -5.62 -8.62 8.94
CA PHE A 8 -6.21 -8.29 10.24
C PHE A 8 -6.49 -9.54 11.07
N ALA A 9 -6.92 -9.37 12.33
CA ALA A 9 -7.01 -10.43 13.34
C ALA A 9 -7.76 -11.70 12.91
N ASP A 10 -8.83 -11.55 12.11
CA ASP A 10 -9.65 -12.67 11.63
C ASP A 10 -9.22 -13.19 10.25
N GLY A 11 -8.15 -12.63 9.69
CA GLY A 11 -7.62 -12.99 8.38
C GLY A 11 -6.64 -14.16 8.43
N ARG A 12 -6.19 -14.58 7.24
CA ARG A 12 -5.28 -15.72 7.08
C ARG A 12 -3.82 -15.37 7.37
N PHE A 13 -3.47 -14.09 7.36
CA PHE A 13 -2.09 -13.64 7.55
C PHE A 13 -2.04 -12.34 8.38
N PRO A 14 -2.50 -12.36 9.65
CA PRO A 14 -2.57 -11.17 10.47
C PRO A 14 -1.17 -10.58 10.70
N LEU A 15 -1.10 -9.25 10.58
CA LEU A 15 0.14 -8.48 10.77
C LEU A 15 0.14 -7.80 12.13
N GLU A 16 1.32 -7.68 12.72
CA GLU A 16 1.52 -6.85 13.89
C GLU A 16 1.29 -5.37 13.51
N ASN A 17 0.60 -4.64 14.38
CA ASN A 17 0.26 -3.22 14.17
C ASN A 17 -0.63 -2.92 12.94
N SER A 18 -1.40 -3.90 12.43
CA SER A 18 -2.32 -3.66 11.30
C SER A 18 -3.37 -2.59 11.62
N GLU A 19 -3.95 -2.59 12.83
CA GLU A 19 -4.96 -1.60 13.23
C GLU A 19 -4.39 -0.17 13.38
N PRO A 20 -3.25 0.08 14.05
CA PRO A 20 -2.59 1.38 14.03
C PRO A 20 -2.24 1.85 12.62
N ALA A 21 -1.73 0.97 11.75
CA ALA A 21 -1.41 1.30 10.38
C ALA A 21 -2.66 1.65 9.54
N LEU A 22 -3.78 0.97 9.78
CA LEU A 22 -5.08 1.30 9.19
C LEU A 22 -5.52 2.72 9.60
N ALA A 23 -5.44 3.05 10.90
CA ALA A 23 -5.81 4.37 11.41
C ALA A 23 -4.95 5.48 10.77
N ALA A 24 -3.63 5.31 10.76
CA ALA A 24 -2.69 6.25 10.15
C ALA A 24 -2.90 6.39 8.64
N THR A 25 -3.23 5.29 7.95
CA THR A 25 -3.55 5.34 6.51
C THR A 25 -4.82 6.13 6.22
N ARG A 26 -5.87 5.95 7.02
CA ARG A 26 -7.12 6.72 6.86
C ARG A 26 -6.87 8.21 7.07
N GLU A 27 -6.06 8.57 8.06
CA GLU A 27 -5.65 9.96 8.29
C GLU A 27 -4.87 10.52 7.09
N ALA A 28 -3.89 9.77 6.57
CA ALA A 28 -3.13 10.17 5.39
C ALA A 28 -4.02 10.37 4.15
N ILE A 29 -5.04 9.52 3.95
CA ILE A 29 -6.04 9.68 2.88
C ILE A 29 -6.86 10.96 3.08
N ALA A 30 -7.34 11.20 4.31
CA ALA A 30 -8.12 12.40 4.62
C ALA A 30 -7.31 13.68 4.35
N GLN A 31 -6.07 13.74 4.83
CA GLN A 31 -5.15 14.85 4.58
C GLN A 31 -4.88 15.07 3.07
N ALA A 32 -4.67 13.99 2.31
CA ALA A 32 -4.47 14.07 0.87
C ALA A 32 -5.70 14.65 0.16
N ARG A 33 -6.91 14.20 0.54
CA ARG A 33 -8.16 14.72 -0.01
C ARG A 33 -8.37 16.21 0.31
N GLU A 34 -8.08 16.63 1.54
CA GLU A 34 -8.18 18.03 1.96
C GLU A 34 -7.19 18.92 1.19
N ALA A 35 -6.00 18.39 0.88
CA ALA A 35 -5.00 19.07 0.07
C ALA A 35 -5.32 19.11 -1.43
N GLY A 36 -6.32 18.34 -1.90
CA GLY A 36 -6.63 18.15 -3.31
C GLY A 36 -5.67 17.24 -4.04
N ASP A 37 -4.90 16.43 -3.29
CA ASP A 37 -3.99 15.44 -3.85
C ASP A 37 -4.75 14.26 -4.46
N VAL A 38 -4.15 13.62 -5.46
CA VAL A 38 -4.67 12.39 -6.05
C VAL A 38 -4.48 11.22 -5.10
N VAL A 39 -5.54 10.49 -4.80
CA VAL A 39 -5.51 9.26 -4.02
C VAL A 39 -5.76 8.06 -4.94
N ILE A 40 -4.87 7.09 -4.93
CA ILE A 40 -5.01 5.83 -5.68
C ILE A 40 -4.94 4.66 -4.70
N GLY A 41 -5.98 3.83 -4.71
CA GLY A 41 -6.00 2.55 -4.01
C GLY A 41 -5.24 1.48 -4.81
N ILE A 42 -4.51 0.61 -4.11
CA ILE A 42 -3.91 -0.59 -4.70
C ILE A 42 -4.45 -1.79 -3.94
N GLN A 43 -4.85 -2.82 -4.67
CA GLN A 43 -5.37 -4.08 -4.14
C GLN A 43 -4.60 -5.25 -4.72
N HIS A 44 -3.98 -6.07 -3.88
CA HIS A 44 -3.26 -7.27 -4.31
C HIS A 44 -4.21 -8.46 -4.39
N ILE A 45 -4.21 -9.16 -5.51
CA ILE A 45 -4.97 -10.39 -5.70
C ILE A 45 -4.02 -11.53 -6.02
N SER A 46 -3.94 -12.49 -5.11
CA SER A 46 -3.22 -13.75 -5.29
C SER A 46 -4.02 -14.74 -6.14
N PRO A 47 -3.40 -15.77 -6.73
CA PRO A 47 -4.13 -16.87 -7.36
C PRO A 47 -5.17 -17.48 -6.40
N SER A 48 -6.25 -18.05 -6.94
CA SER A 48 -7.35 -18.61 -6.14
C SER A 48 -6.94 -19.73 -5.17
N ASN A 49 -5.80 -20.37 -5.40
CA ASN A 49 -5.19 -21.37 -4.52
C ASN A 49 -4.07 -20.78 -3.64
N GLY A 50 -3.91 -19.47 -3.62
CA GLY A 50 -2.92 -18.78 -2.78
C GLY A 50 -3.20 -18.93 -1.29
N PRO A 51 -2.17 -18.83 -0.44
CA PRO A 51 -2.31 -19.00 1.00
C PRO A 51 -3.10 -17.83 1.66
N PHE A 52 -3.02 -16.64 1.10
CA PHE A 52 -3.75 -15.43 1.55
C PHE A 52 -4.00 -14.49 0.36
N LEU A 53 -4.88 -13.51 0.52
CA LEU A 53 -5.36 -12.59 -0.52
C LEU A 53 -5.85 -13.32 -1.78
N ALA A 54 -6.36 -14.54 -1.60
CA ALA A 54 -6.74 -15.39 -2.71
C ALA A 54 -7.95 -14.84 -3.45
N LYS A 55 -7.89 -14.84 -4.78
CA LYS A 55 -8.99 -14.36 -5.64
C LYS A 55 -10.33 -14.96 -5.26
N GLY A 56 -11.34 -14.11 -5.08
CA GLY A 56 -12.71 -14.50 -4.76
C GLY A 56 -12.95 -14.83 -3.29
N THR A 57 -12.02 -14.52 -2.39
CA THR A 57 -12.21 -14.66 -0.94
C THR A 57 -12.40 -13.30 -0.28
N ALA A 58 -13.15 -13.25 0.81
CA ALA A 58 -13.32 -12.04 1.61
C ALA A 58 -11.96 -11.52 2.17
N GLY A 59 -10.98 -12.39 2.35
CA GLY A 59 -9.62 -12.00 2.77
C GLY A 59 -8.91 -11.12 1.76
N ALA A 60 -9.21 -11.26 0.47
CA ALA A 60 -8.66 -10.44 -0.60
C ALA A 60 -9.37 -9.09 -0.75
N ASP A 61 -10.52 -8.89 -0.15
CA ASP A 61 -11.23 -7.62 -0.21
C ASP A 61 -10.48 -6.54 0.60
N LEU A 62 -10.56 -5.30 0.16
CA LEU A 62 -10.09 -4.16 0.93
C LEU A 62 -10.80 -4.13 2.29
N HIS A 63 -10.06 -3.77 3.34
CA HIS A 63 -10.66 -3.56 4.65
C HIS A 63 -11.80 -2.52 4.53
N PRO A 64 -12.99 -2.74 5.12
CA PRO A 64 -14.16 -1.86 4.92
C PRO A 64 -13.86 -0.38 5.14
N ALA A 65 -13.13 -0.04 6.20
CA ALA A 65 -12.76 1.35 6.49
C ALA A 65 -11.82 1.99 5.45
N ILE A 66 -11.11 1.19 4.64
CA ILE A 66 -10.30 1.68 3.52
C ILE A 66 -11.15 1.75 2.25
N ALA A 67 -12.02 0.79 2.02
CA ALA A 67 -12.97 0.85 0.91
C ALA A 67 -13.81 2.13 0.99
N ASP A 68 -14.35 2.46 2.17
CA ASP A 68 -15.07 3.70 2.43
C ASP A 68 -14.20 4.95 2.19
N ALA A 69 -12.96 4.95 2.70
CA ALA A 69 -12.04 6.08 2.52
C ALA A 69 -11.61 6.28 1.06
N LEU A 70 -11.66 5.24 0.24
CA LEU A 70 -11.34 5.27 -1.19
C LEU A 70 -12.57 5.49 -2.07
N GLU A 71 -13.75 5.77 -1.51
CA GLU A 71 -14.94 6.03 -2.32
C GLU A 71 -14.68 7.13 -3.36
N GLY A 72 -15.00 6.84 -4.63
CA GLY A 72 -14.73 7.73 -5.76
C GLY A 72 -13.27 7.80 -6.22
N CYS A 73 -12.33 7.08 -5.57
CA CYS A 73 -10.94 6.99 -6.01
C CYS A 73 -10.74 5.84 -7.00
N LEU A 74 -9.69 5.96 -7.82
CA LEU A 74 -9.22 4.84 -8.63
C LEU A 74 -8.63 3.77 -7.73
N VAL A 75 -9.04 2.51 -7.93
CA VAL A 75 -8.40 1.34 -7.32
C VAL A 75 -7.80 0.49 -8.42
N ILE A 76 -6.52 0.16 -8.29
CA ILE A 76 -5.76 -0.65 -9.24
C ILE A 76 -5.50 -2.02 -8.62
N GLU A 77 -5.93 -3.08 -9.31
CA GLU A 77 -5.61 -4.45 -8.95
C GLU A 77 -4.20 -4.80 -9.43
N LYS A 78 -3.44 -5.51 -8.58
CA LYS A 78 -2.10 -6.02 -8.92
C LYS A 78 -1.93 -7.47 -8.50
N HIS A 79 -0.95 -8.14 -9.10
CA HIS A 79 -0.61 -9.53 -8.85
C HIS A 79 0.87 -9.74 -8.45
N GLN A 80 1.62 -8.66 -8.37
CA GLN A 80 3.05 -8.67 -8.02
C GLN A 80 3.30 -7.76 -6.82
N ALA A 81 4.44 -7.90 -6.16
CA ALA A 81 4.80 -7.04 -5.03
C ALA A 81 4.91 -5.57 -5.46
N ASP A 82 5.60 -5.31 -6.56
CA ASP A 82 5.71 -3.99 -7.16
C ASP A 82 4.35 -3.56 -7.75
N SER A 83 3.84 -2.42 -7.30
CA SER A 83 2.55 -1.89 -7.76
C SER A 83 2.58 -1.32 -9.18
N PHE A 84 3.76 -1.08 -9.73
CA PHE A 84 3.91 -0.65 -11.10
C PHE A 84 3.92 -1.82 -12.08
N LEU A 85 4.41 -2.99 -11.65
CA LEU A 85 4.65 -4.13 -12.53
C LEU A 85 3.35 -4.74 -13.04
N HIS A 86 3.15 -4.69 -14.37
CA HIS A 86 1.95 -5.18 -15.07
C HIS A 86 0.65 -4.51 -14.63
N THR A 87 0.70 -3.22 -14.23
CA THR A 87 -0.46 -2.41 -13.89
C THR A 87 -0.49 -1.12 -14.71
N THR A 88 -1.54 -0.33 -14.54
CA THR A 88 -1.67 0.99 -15.17
C THR A 88 -1.11 2.13 -14.30
N LEU A 89 -0.48 1.84 -13.14
CA LEU A 89 -0.11 2.86 -12.17
C LEU A 89 0.80 3.95 -12.76
N ALA A 90 1.83 3.56 -13.54
CA ALA A 90 2.74 4.52 -14.16
C ALA A 90 2.01 5.47 -15.11
N GLN A 91 1.10 4.94 -15.96
CA GLN A 91 0.28 5.73 -16.88
C GLN A 91 -0.65 6.68 -16.15
N GLU A 92 -1.28 6.22 -15.05
CA GLU A 92 -2.19 7.02 -14.24
C GLU A 92 -1.49 8.18 -13.54
N LEU A 93 -0.28 7.97 -13.03
CA LEU A 93 0.54 9.03 -12.44
C LEU A 93 1.01 10.03 -13.49
N ALA A 94 1.49 9.55 -14.63
CA ALA A 94 1.96 10.39 -15.74
C ALA A 94 0.83 11.26 -16.31
N ALA A 95 -0.36 10.69 -16.52
CA ALA A 95 -1.52 11.41 -17.03
C ALA A 95 -1.98 12.57 -16.12
N ARG A 96 -1.63 12.49 -14.84
CA ARG A 96 -1.95 13.52 -13.83
C ARG A 96 -0.77 14.41 -13.49
N ASN A 97 0.36 14.28 -14.21
CA ASN A 97 1.61 15.02 -13.97
C ASN A 97 2.10 14.89 -12.51
N VAL A 98 1.95 13.71 -11.91
CA VAL A 98 2.43 13.44 -10.55
C VAL A 98 3.95 13.33 -10.57
N SER A 99 4.63 14.12 -9.74
CA SER A 99 6.09 14.10 -9.56
C SER A 99 6.53 13.59 -8.18
N ALA A 100 5.58 13.45 -7.25
CA ALA A 100 5.85 12.96 -5.89
C ALA A 100 4.74 12.00 -5.45
N ILE A 101 5.11 10.94 -4.73
CA ILE A 101 4.17 9.95 -4.18
C ILE A 101 4.42 9.73 -2.69
N ARG A 102 3.33 9.54 -1.95
CA ARG A 102 3.37 9.08 -0.56
C ARG A 102 2.83 7.65 -0.50
N LEU A 103 3.61 6.73 0.03
CA LEU A 103 3.26 5.32 0.14
C LEU A 103 2.86 4.98 1.58
N VAL A 104 1.74 4.28 1.72
CA VAL A 104 1.22 3.66 2.94
C VAL A 104 0.69 2.28 2.62
N GLY A 105 0.71 1.36 3.56
CA GLY A 105 0.06 0.06 3.43
C GLY A 105 0.89 -1.14 3.85
N MET A 106 0.52 -2.30 3.32
CA MET A 106 0.99 -3.61 3.76
C MET A 106 1.49 -4.45 2.58
N MET A 107 2.53 -5.32 2.72
CA MET A 107 3.44 -5.38 3.88
C MET A 107 4.64 -4.47 3.65
N THR A 108 5.17 -3.88 4.72
CA THR A 108 6.31 -2.94 4.66
C THR A 108 7.48 -3.51 3.87
N GLN A 109 7.96 -4.71 4.24
CA GLN A 109 9.11 -5.39 3.63
C GLN A 109 8.83 -5.94 2.22
N HIS A 110 7.59 -5.93 1.76
CA HIS A 110 7.18 -6.53 0.50
C HIS A 110 6.61 -5.49 -0.47
N CYS A 111 5.29 -5.29 -0.49
CA CYS A 111 4.66 -4.41 -1.48
C CYS A 111 5.13 -2.96 -1.36
N VAL A 112 5.28 -2.43 -0.15
CA VAL A 112 5.77 -1.06 0.07
C VAL A 112 7.21 -0.93 -0.43
N THR A 113 8.10 -1.83 -0.02
CA THR A 113 9.51 -1.81 -0.42
C THR A 113 9.68 -1.97 -1.93
N HIS A 114 9.02 -2.97 -2.55
CA HIS A 114 9.17 -3.20 -3.99
C HIS A 114 8.62 -2.05 -4.82
N THR A 115 7.51 -1.45 -4.41
CA THR A 115 6.94 -0.28 -5.11
C THR A 115 7.84 0.95 -4.95
N ALA A 116 8.37 1.19 -3.74
CA ALA A 116 9.27 2.33 -3.48
C ALA A 116 10.58 2.25 -4.28
N LEU A 117 11.07 1.04 -4.53
CA LEU A 117 12.31 0.77 -5.26
C LEU A 117 12.09 0.37 -6.72
N SER A 118 10.87 0.46 -7.22
CA SER A 118 10.55 0.15 -8.62
C SER A 118 11.36 1.03 -9.58
N PRO A 119 11.85 0.49 -10.71
CA PRO A 119 12.43 1.31 -11.77
C PRO A 119 11.47 2.39 -12.28
N GLU A 120 10.17 2.12 -12.31
CA GLU A 120 9.14 3.06 -12.72
C GLU A 120 8.91 4.19 -11.71
N ALA A 121 9.35 4.02 -10.46
CA ALA A 121 9.38 5.09 -9.46
C ALA A 121 10.61 6.00 -9.60
N ALA A 122 11.56 5.63 -10.47
CA ALA A 122 12.74 6.45 -10.74
C ALA A 122 12.31 7.81 -11.33
N GLY A 123 12.69 8.90 -10.68
CA GLY A 123 12.26 10.25 -11.07
C GLY A 123 11.07 10.79 -10.30
N LEU A 124 10.39 9.97 -9.48
CA LEU A 124 9.41 10.44 -8.51
C LEU A 124 10.08 10.73 -7.15
N ASP A 125 9.62 11.76 -6.46
CA ASP A 125 9.95 11.97 -5.05
C ASP A 125 9.10 11.01 -4.20
N VAL A 126 9.74 9.94 -3.67
CA VAL A 126 9.04 8.89 -2.93
C VAL A 126 9.17 9.13 -1.43
N THR A 127 8.04 9.31 -0.77
CA THR A 127 7.94 9.37 0.69
C THR A 127 7.14 8.18 1.22
N ILE A 128 7.66 7.49 2.23
CA ILE A 128 6.97 6.42 2.93
C ILE A 128 6.50 6.96 4.29
N VAL A 129 5.22 6.85 4.57
CA VAL A 129 4.64 7.18 5.88
C VAL A 129 4.67 5.91 6.73
N GLY A 130 5.72 5.77 7.54
CA GLY A 130 5.99 4.54 8.29
C GLY A 130 4.87 4.13 9.24
N ALA A 131 4.23 5.11 9.89
CA ALA A 131 3.08 4.85 10.75
C ALA A 131 1.88 4.19 10.02
N GLY A 132 1.77 4.38 8.69
CA GLY A 132 0.76 3.76 7.83
C GLY A 132 1.19 2.42 7.24
N CYS A 133 2.29 1.82 7.72
CA CYS A 133 2.82 0.55 7.24
C CYS A 133 2.79 -0.52 8.34
N ALA A 134 2.58 -1.78 7.93
CA ALA A 134 2.62 -2.93 8.83
C ALA A 134 3.32 -4.12 8.18
N ALA A 135 3.85 -5.01 9.00
CA ALA A 135 4.56 -6.22 8.62
C ALA A 135 4.17 -7.39 9.56
N PRO A 136 4.61 -8.64 9.29
CA PRO A 136 4.35 -9.77 10.18
C PRO A 136 4.80 -9.53 11.62
N THR A 137 5.89 -8.76 11.82
CA THR A 137 6.33 -8.26 13.12
C THR A 137 6.80 -6.82 13.00
N ALA A 138 6.74 -6.05 14.10
CA ALA A 138 7.26 -4.68 14.15
C ALA A 138 8.74 -4.62 13.76
N VAL A 139 9.53 -5.58 14.20
CA VAL A 139 10.98 -5.65 13.86
C VAL A 139 11.21 -5.75 12.34
N ILE A 140 10.41 -6.55 11.64
CA ILE A 140 10.51 -6.64 10.17
C ILE A 140 10.17 -5.30 9.52
N SER A 141 9.13 -4.61 10.01
CA SER A 141 8.76 -3.30 9.53
C SER A 141 9.89 -2.28 9.73
N ASP A 142 10.46 -2.23 10.93
CA ASP A 142 11.54 -1.31 11.28
C ASP A 142 12.80 -1.53 10.44
N ILE A 143 13.18 -2.79 10.21
CA ILE A 143 14.33 -3.15 9.35
C ILE A 143 14.07 -2.68 7.92
N ALA A 144 12.87 -2.93 7.38
CA ALA A 144 12.53 -2.52 6.02
C ALA A 144 12.53 -0.99 5.86
N LEU A 145 11.90 -0.26 6.78
CA LEU A 145 11.89 1.21 6.78
C LEU A 145 13.29 1.80 6.92
N SER A 146 14.12 1.23 7.80
CA SER A 146 15.52 1.63 7.96
C SER A 146 16.33 1.44 6.68
N GLY A 147 16.13 0.32 5.98
CA GLY A 147 16.78 0.06 4.68
C GLY A 147 16.33 1.03 3.58
N LEU A 148 15.09 1.49 3.64
CA LEU A 148 14.53 2.43 2.68
C LEU A 148 14.96 3.88 2.93
N ALA A 149 15.29 4.25 4.16
CA ALA A 149 15.65 5.63 4.54
C ALA A 149 16.89 6.19 3.79
N GLY A 150 17.73 5.31 3.24
CA GLY A 150 18.86 5.69 2.37
C GLY A 150 18.48 5.94 0.90
N ARG A 151 17.25 5.62 0.50
CA ARG A 151 16.79 5.65 -0.88
C ARG A 151 15.53 6.49 -1.07
N CYS A 152 14.68 6.56 -0.07
CA CYS A 152 13.43 7.29 -0.04
C CYS A 152 13.35 8.12 1.24
N ARG A 153 12.46 9.12 1.26
CA ARG A 153 12.12 9.79 2.51
C ARG A 153 11.19 8.87 3.33
N VAL A 154 11.53 8.65 4.60
CA VAL A 154 10.68 7.93 5.57
C VAL A 154 10.28 8.89 6.68
N VAL A 155 8.97 8.99 6.98
CA VAL A 155 8.40 9.89 7.98
C VAL A 155 7.46 9.13 8.92
#